data_56fccc86a1cee39c939cb136f4f2971d
#
_entry.id   56fccc86a1cee39c939cb136f4f2971d
#
_cell.length_a   1.000
_cell.length_b   1.000
_cell.length_c   1.000
_cell.angle_alpha   90.00
_cell.angle_beta   90.00
_cell.angle_gamma   90.00
#
_symmetry.space_group_name_H-M   'P 1'
#
loop_
_entity.id
_entity.type
_entity.pdbx_description
1 polymer ?
#
loop_
_entity_poly.entity_id
_entity_poly.type
_entity_poly.pdbx_seq_one_letter_code
_entity_poly.pdbx_strand_id
1 'polypeptide(L)'
;MVYDVTMLEAFYAAYKGKVEHVRAILKRPLTLAEKILYAHLYDVADLKDYKRGEDYVNFRPDRVAMQDATAQMALLQFMNAGKDQVAVPSTVHCDHLIQAYKGAKADIATARLTNEEVYDFLRDVSSRYGIRSEEHTSELQSQRLSRMPSSA
;
A
#
# COMPACT_ATOMS: atom_id res chain seq x y z
N MET A 1 11.03 -2.16 -8.99
CA MET A 1 10.21 -1.39 -9.97
C MET A 1 8.92 -0.95 -9.27
N VAL A 2 8.63 0.34 -9.24
CA VAL A 2 7.50 0.88 -8.44
C VAL A 2 6.15 0.64 -9.14
N TYR A 3 6.16 0.57 -10.44
CA TYR A 3 5.00 0.23 -11.27
C TYR A 3 5.34 -0.98 -12.14
N ASP A 4 4.63 -2.06 -11.91
CA ASP A 4 4.65 -3.23 -12.79
C ASP A 4 3.33 -3.25 -13.57
N VAL A 5 3.34 -2.62 -14.75
CA VAL A 5 2.16 -2.51 -15.61
C VAL A 5 1.73 -3.90 -16.07
N THR A 6 2.67 -4.76 -16.39
CA THR A 6 2.39 -6.13 -16.84
C THR A 6 1.67 -6.95 -15.75
N MET A 7 2.11 -6.79 -14.49
CA MET A 7 1.45 -7.42 -13.35
C MET A 7 0.01 -6.91 -13.18
N LEU A 8 -0.20 -5.59 -13.32
CA LEU A 8 -1.53 -4.98 -13.22
C LEU A 8 -2.46 -5.46 -14.35
N GLU A 9 -1.98 -5.48 -15.58
CA GLU A 9 -2.75 -5.98 -16.74
C GLU A 9 -3.13 -7.46 -16.55
N ALA A 10 -2.20 -8.29 -16.11
CA ALA A 10 -2.46 -9.70 -15.83
C ALA A 10 -3.48 -9.88 -14.70
N PHE A 11 -3.39 -9.09 -13.63
CA PHE A 11 -4.36 -9.12 -12.54
C PHE A 11 -5.77 -8.78 -13.03
N TYR A 12 -5.94 -7.67 -13.76
CA TYR A 12 -7.24 -7.26 -14.25
C TYR A 12 -7.81 -8.20 -15.31
N ALA A 13 -6.98 -8.76 -16.16
CA ALA A 13 -7.42 -9.78 -17.12
C ALA A 13 -7.99 -11.04 -16.42
N ALA A 14 -7.39 -11.46 -15.31
CA ALA A 14 -7.84 -12.61 -14.54
C ALA A 14 -8.98 -12.30 -13.55
N TYR A 15 -9.19 -11.04 -13.18
CA TYR A 15 -10.07 -10.63 -12.09
C TYR A 15 -11.51 -11.08 -12.25
N LYS A 16 -12.09 -10.92 -13.46
CA LYS A 16 -13.46 -11.34 -13.76
C LYS A 16 -13.65 -12.84 -13.53
N GLY A 17 -12.74 -13.66 -14.05
CA GLY A 17 -12.79 -15.11 -13.89
C GLY A 17 -12.68 -15.55 -12.43
N LYS A 18 -11.79 -14.89 -11.64
CA LYS A 18 -11.69 -15.15 -10.20
C LYS A 18 -12.99 -14.87 -9.48
N VAL A 19 -13.64 -13.73 -9.74
CA VAL A 19 -14.92 -13.36 -9.12
C VAL A 19 -16.05 -14.32 -9.51
N GLU A 20 -16.10 -14.75 -10.77
CA GLU A 20 -17.09 -15.70 -11.24
C GLU A 20 -16.90 -17.08 -10.59
N HIS A 21 -15.66 -17.52 -10.42
CA HIS A 21 -15.34 -18.76 -9.72
C HIS A 21 -15.81 -18.73 -8.25
N VAL A 22 -15.53 -17.63 -7.54
CA VAL A 22 -15.99 -17.44 -6.16
C VAL A 22 -17.52 -17.49 -6.07
N ARG A 23 -18.22 -16.80 -6.96
CA ARG A 23 -19.68 -16.81 -7.01
C ARG A 23 -20.28 -18.21 -7.25
N ALA A 24 -19.62 -19.00 -8.09
CA ALA A 24 -20.06 -20.36 -8.38
C ALA A 24 -19.97 -21.27 -7.15
N ILE A 25 -18.96 -21.05 -6.29
CA ILE A 25 -18.77 -21.82 -5.06
C ILE A 25 -19.70 -21.32 -3.93
N LEU A 26 -19.71 -20.01 -3.68
CA LEU A 26 -20.47 -19.44 -2.57
C LEU A 26 -21.98 -19.34 -2.85
N LYS A 27 -22.39 -19.38 -4.11
CA LYS A 27 -23.77 -19.34 -4.58
C LYS A 27 -24.59 -18.14 -4.04
N ARG A 28 -23.90 -17.00 -3.84
CA ARG A 28 -24.49 -15.75 -3.37
C ARG A 28 -23.86 -14.52 -4.03
N PRO A 29 -24.53 -13.37 -4.00
CA PRO A 29 -23.93 -12.10 -4.39
C PRO A 29 -22.73 -11.76 -3.51
N LEU A 30 -21.74 -11.06 -4.08
CA LEU A 30 -20.56 -10.58 -3.40
C LEU A 30 -20.57 -9.05 -3.35
N THR A 31 -20.21 -8.49 -2.21
CA THR A 31 -19.91 -7.06 -2.07
C THR A 31 -18.63 -6.71 -2.83
N LEU A 32 -18.37 -5.42 -3.04
CA LEU A 32 -17.12 -4.98 -3.67
C LEU A 32 -15.89 -5.43 -2.85
N ALA A 33 -15.95 -5.26 -1.52
CA ALA A 33 -14.87 -5.69 -0.63
C ALA A 33 -14.59 -7.20 -0.74
N GLU A 34 -15.63 -8.03 -0.75
CA GLU A 34 -15.46 -9.48 -0.93
C GLU A 34 -14.85 -9.83 -2.28
N LYS A 35 -15.27 -9.17 -3.37
CA LYS A 35 -14.66 -9.40 -4.70
C LYS A 35 -13.17 -9.11 -4.69
N ILE A 36 -12.74 -8.02 -4.02
CA ILE A 36 -11.34 -7.65 -3.90
C ILE A 36 -10.62 -8.69 -3.03
N LEU A 37 -11.10 -8.99 -1.85
CA LEU A 37 -10.46 -9.92 -0.91
C LEU A 37 -10.34 -11.33 -1.50
N TYR A 38 -11.40 -11.88 -2.03
CA TYR A 38 -11.37 -13.21 -2.66
C TYR A 38 -10.45 -13.28 -3.89
N ALA A 39 -10.31 -12.18 -4.64
CA ALA A 39 -9.37 -12.13 -5.77
C ALA A 39 -7.90 -12.17 -5.33
N HIS A 40 -7.62 -11.87 -4.07
CA HIS A 40 -6.29 -11.84 -3.48
C HIS A 40 -6.02 -13.01 -2.51
N LEU A 41 -6.84 -14.05 -2.51
CA LEU A 41 -6.54 -15.26 -1.73
C LEU A 41 -5.15 -15.80 -2.08
N TYR A 42 -4.42 -16.23 -1.07
CA TYR A 42 -3.09 -16.84 -1.25
C TYR A 42 -3.19 -18.14 -2.03
N ASP A 43 -4.13 -19.01 -1.66
CA ASP A 43 -4.45 -20.24 -2.36
C ASP A 43 -5.97 -20.32 -2.63
N VAL A 44 -6.31 -20.67 -3.87
CA VAL A 44 -7.71 -20.85 -4.27
C VAL A 44 -8.33 -22.10 -3.61
N ALA A 45 -7.50 -23.08 -3.21
CA ALA A 45 -7.96 -24.25 -2.46
C ALA A 45 -8.55 -23.91 -1.09
N ASP A 46 -8.15 -22.77 -0.51
CA ASP A 46 -8.68 -22.27 0.77
C ASP A 46 -10.04 -21.56 0.63
N LEU A 47 -10.61 -21.49 -0.57
CA LEU A 47 -11.83 -20.75 -0.84
C LEU A 47 -13.04 -21.39 -0.14
N LYS A 48 -13.61 -20.67 0.81
CA LYS A 48 -14.81 -21.04 1.56
C LYS A 48 -15.64 -19.78 1.90
N ASP A 49 -16.81 -19.94 2.45
CA ASP A 49 -17.57 -18.83 3.03
C ASP A 49 -16.98 -18.48 4.41
N TYR A 50 -16.09 -17.49 4.43
CA TYR A 50 -15.40 -17.08 5.64
C TYR A 50 -16.34 -16.36 6.60
N LYS A 51 -16.30 -16.76 7.87
CA LYS A 51 -17.08 -16.14 8.94
C LYS A 51 -16.30 -15.02 9.61
N ARG A 52 -16.87 -13.84 9.62
CA ARG A 52 -16.27 -12.66 10.24
C ARG A 52 -16.06 -12.87 11.74
N GLY A 53 -14.82 -12.65 12.20
CA GLY A 53 -14.44 -12.79 13.60
C GLY A 53 -14.13 -14.20 14.06
N GLU A 54 -14.34 -15.23 13.20
CA GLU A 54 -14.07 -16.63 13.52
C GLU A 54 -12.93 -17.20 12.66
N ASP A 55 -12.93 -16.88 11.37
CA ASP A 55 -11.99 -17.46 10.42
C ASP A 55 -10.76 -16.57 10.17
N TYR A 56 -9.62 -17.21 9.96
CA TYR A 56 -8.39 -16.60 9.45
C TYR A 56 -8.25 -16.90 7.96
N VAL A 57 -7.65 -15.96 7.23
CA VAL A 57 -7.43 -16.09 5.78
C VAL A 57 -6.06 -15.55 5.40
N ASN A 58 -5.38 -16.24 4.49
CA ASN A 58 -4.11 -15.79 3.93
C ASN A 58 -4.34 -15.05 2.62
N PHE A 59 -3.80 -13.85 2.51
CA PHE A 59 -3.85 -13.05 1.29
C PHE A 59 -2.49 -12.93 0.64
N ARG A 60 -2.49 -12.78 -0.69
CA ARG A 60 -1.32 -12.37 -1.47
C ARG A 60 -1.52 -10.94 -1.91
N PRO A 61 -0.88 -9.95 -1.26
CA PRO A 61 -1.00 -8.57 -1.67
C PRO A 61 -0.33 -8.35 -3.02
N ASP A 62 -0.81 -7.40 -3.79
CA ASP A 62 -0.22 -6.95 -5.05
C ASP A 62 0.54 -5.63 -4.89
N ARG A 63 0.41 -4.98 -3.75
CA ARG A 63 1.09 -3.74 -3.40
C ARG A 63 1.18 -3.56 -1.89
N VAL A 64 2.25 -2.89 -1.45
CA VAL A 64 2.40 -2.45 -0.06
C VAL A 64 2.60 -0.92 -0.05
N ALA A 65 1.80 -0.21 0.74
CA ALA A 65 1.98 1.20 1.02
C ALA A 65 2.21 1.36 2.53
N MET A 66 3.26 2.06 2.89
CA MET A 66 3.69 2.26 4.28
C MET A 66 3.71 3.75 4.60
N GLN A 67 3.39 4.09 5.83
CA GLN A 67 3.58 5.42 6.38
C GLN A 67 4.97 5.53 7.01
N ASP A 68 5.46 6.75 7.21
CA ASP A 68 6.78 7.03 7.77
C ASP A 68 7.11 6.26 9.06
N ALA A 69 6.26 6.37 10.07
CA ALA A 69 6.48 5.74 11.38
C ALA A 69 6.45 4.20 11.30
N THR A 70 5.47 3.62 10.60
CA THR A 70 5.34 2.17 10.46
C THR A 70 6.37 1.59 9.51
N ALA A 71 6.80 2.36 8.50
CA ALA A 71 7.82 1.94 7.55
C ALA A 71 9.16 1.68 8.21
N GLN A 72 9.58 2.51 9.18
CA GLN A 72 10.84 2.29 9.89
C GLN A 72 10.92 0.89 10.50
N MET A 73 9.87 0.49 11.23
CA MET A 73 9.81 -0.83 11.84
C MET A 73 9.73 -1.95 10.80
N ALA A 74 8.87 -1.79 9.78
CA ALA A 74 8.70 -2.79 8.73
C ALA A 74 9.98 -3.00 7.92
N LEU A 75 10.69 -1.92 7.59
CA LEU A 75 11.95 -1.99 6.86
C LEU A 75 13.07 -2.62 7.69
N LEU A 76 13.17 -2.31 8.98
CA LEU A 76 14.12 -3.00 9.87
C LEU A 76 13.85 -4.51 9.94
N GLN A 77 12.59 -4.92 10.06
CA GLN A 77 12.21 -6.34 10.03
C GLN A 77 12.54 -6.97 8.68
N PHE A 78 12.30 -6.26 7.57
CA PHE A 78 12.64 -6.74 6.23
C PHE A 78 14.15 -6.93 6.05
N MET A 79 14.96 -5.99 6.52
CA MET A 79 16.43 -6.09 6.52
C MET A 79 16.89 -7.31 7.31
N ASN A 80 16.33 -7.54 8.50
CA ASN A 80 16.64 -8.69 9.34
C ASN A 80 16.22 -10.03 8.70
N ALA A 81 15.21 -10.02 7.85
CA ALA A 81 14.80 -11.20 7.09
C ALA A 81 15.78 -11.59 5.96
N GLY A 82 16.78 -10.75 5.66
CA GLY A 82 17.84 -11.03 4.71
C GLY A 82 17.37 -11.17 3.26
N LYS A 83 16.31 -10.48 2.87
CA LYS A 83 15.82 -10.47 1.49
C LYS A 83 16.51 -9.37 0.68
N ASP A 84 16.83 -9.67 -0.57
CA ASP A 84 17.55 -8.74 -1.45
C ASP A 84 16.63 -7.65 -2.03
N GLN A 85 15.37 -7.97 -2.29
CA GLN A 85 14.37 -7.08 -2.87
C GLN A 85 12.96 -7.40 -2.38
N VAL A 86 12.07 -6.40 -2.46
CA VAL A 86 10.65 -6.59 -2.19
C VAL A 86 9.98 -7.45 -3.25
N ALA A 87 9.03 -8.29 -2.85
CA ALA A 87 8.31 -9.21 -3.74
C ALA A 87 7.20 -8.52 -4.56
N VAL A 88 6.71 -7.38 -4.11
CA VAL A 88 5.65 -6.59 -4.77
C VAL A 88 6.02 -5.11 -4.75
N PRO A 89 5.46 -4.30 -5.67
CA PRO A 89 5.66 -2.85 -5.66
C PRO A 89 5.33 -2.26 -4.30
N SER A 90 6.29 -1.55 -3.71
CA SER A 90 6.17 -1.00 -2.35
C SER A 90 6.50 0.48 -2.34
N THR A 91 5.77 1.25 -1.54
CA THR A 91 5.95 2.69 -1.38
C THR A 91 5.97 3.09 0.08
N VAL A 92 6.75 4.13 0.39
CA VAL A 92 6.77 4.79 1.70
C VAL A 92 6.30 6.24 1.52
N HIS A 93 5.36 6.67 2.34
CA HIS A 93 4.75 8.00 2.30
C HIS A 93 5.06 8.74 3.61
N CYS A 94 5.77 9.86 3.50
CA CYS A 94 6.25 10.64 4.64
C CYS A 94 5.43 11.91 4.82
N ASP A 95 4.17 11.79 5.19
CA ASP A 95 3.23 12.92 5.35
C ASP A 95 2.97 13.31 6.81
N HIS A 96 3.13 12.39 7.77
CA HIS A 96 2.85 12.66 9.20
C HIS A 96 3.90 13.51 9.90
N LEU A 97 5.07 13.68 9.30
CA LEU A 97 6.13 14.53 9.82
C LEU A 97 5.94 16.01 9.47
N ILE A 98 4.93 16.33 8.65
CA ILE A 98 4.64 17.68 8.19
C ILE A 98 3.51 18.27 9.03
N GLN A 99 3.77 19.40 9.70
CA GLN A 99 2.82 19.98 10.67
C GLN A 99 1.65 20.75 10.05
N ALA A 100 1.70 21.09 8.77
CA ALA A 100 0.66 21.86 8.07
C ALA A 100 0.29 23.20 8.78
N TYR A 101 1.29 23.94 9.25
CA TYR A 101 1.10 25.14 10.08
C TYR A 101 1.21 26.44 9.28
N LYS A 102 2.29 26.60 8.49
CA LYS A 102 2.61 27.84 7.76
C LYS A 102 2.32 27.76 6.28
N GLY A 103 2.18 26.55 5.75
CA GLY A 103 1.98 26.26 4.34
C GLY A 103 3.01 25.27 3.80
N ALA A 104 2.64 24.54 2.75
CA ALA A 104 3.33 23.36 2.25
C ALA A 104 4.85 23.53 2.12
N LYS A 105 5.33 24.59 1.50
CA LYS A 105 6.78 24.78 1.27
C LYS A 105 7.57 25.00 2.56
N ALA A 106 7.03 25.80 3.48
CA ALA A 106 7.69 26.10 4.74
C ALA A 106 7.65 24.89 5.69
N ASP A 107 6.52 24.21 5.75
CA ASP A 107 6.32 23.09 6.65
C ASP A 107 7.12 21.86 6.22
N ILE A 108 7.26 21.60 4.92
CA ILE A 108 8.11 20.53 4.40
C ILE A 108 9.60 20.81 4.67
N ALA A 109 10.04 22.06 4.50
CA ALA A 109 11.42 22.45 4.80
C ALA A 109 11.74 22.25 6.29
N THR A 110 10.81 22.63 7.17
CA THR A 110 10.93 22.42 8.61
C THR A 110 10.94 20.92 8.94
N ALA A 111 10.02 20.14 8.40
CA ALA A 111 9.93 18.71 8.63
C ALA A 111 11.23 17.98 8.25
N ARG A 112 11.81 18.31 7.10
CA ARG A 112 13.08 17.74 6.64
C ARG A 112 14.25 18.05 7.57
N LEU A 113 14.31 19.28 8.07
CA LEU A 113 15.37 19.67 8.98
C LEU A 113 15.21 18.99 10.34
N THR A 114 14.00 18.93 10.87
CA THR A 114 13.74 18.38 12.21
C THR A 114 13.71 16.86 12.27
N ASN A 115 13.51 16.18 11.13
CA ASN A 115 13.42 14.72 11.04
C ASN A 115 14.38 14.16 9.97
N GLU A 116 15.53 14.79 9.79
CA GLU A 116 16.53 14.43 8.75
C GLU A 116 16.90 12.95 8.81
N GLU A 117 17.18 12.43 10.00
CA GLU A 117 17.55 11.03 10.22
C GLU A 117 16.46 10.06 9.71
N VAL A 118 15.18 10.38 9.91
CA VAL A 118 14.07 9.54 9.48
C VAL A 118 13.95 9.55 7.97
N TYR A 119 14.01 10.73 7.35
CA TYR A 119 13.95 10.86 5.89
C TYR A 119 15.13 10.16 5.22
N ASP A 120 16.33 10.33 5.74
CA ASP A 120 17.53 9.70 5.19
C ASP A 120 17.48 8.18 5.32
N PHE A 121 17.10 7.66 6.49
CA PHE A 121 16.92 6.21 6.66
C PHE A 121 15.90 5.64 5.68
N LEU A 122 14.71 6.24 5.57
CA LEU A 122 13.65 5.74 4.69
C LEU A 122 14.06 5.81 3.22
N ARG A 123 14.74 6.87 2.80
CA ARG A 123 15.25 7.04 1.44
C ARG A 123 16.30 5.98 1.10
N ASP A 124 17.29 5.81 1.96
CA ASP A 124 18.43 4.95 1.70
C ASP A 124 18.02 3.46 1.68
N VAL A 125 17.23 3.04 2.67
CA VAL A 125 16.70 1.67 2.71
C VAL A 125 15.75 1.41 1.54
N SER A 126 14.85 2.36 1.23
CA SER A 126 13.95 2.23 0.08
C SER A 126 14.71 2.08 -1.24
N SER A 127 15.75 2.90 -1.45
CA SER A 127 16.61 2.83 -2.62
C SER A 127 17.32 1.47 -2.73
N ARG A 128 17.82 0.96 -1.61
CA ARG A 128 18.55 -0.32 -1.56
C ARG A 128 17.68 -1.51 -1.94
N TYR A 129 16.41 -1.53 -1.57
CA TYR A 129 15.51 -2.68 -1.74
C TYR A 129 14.47 -2.53 -2.84
N GLY A 130 14.57 -1.49 -3.68
CA GLY A 130 13.66 -1.26 -4.80
C GLY A 130 12.28 -0.74 -4.39
N ILE A 131 12.20 -0.11 -3.22
CA ILE A 131 11.01 0.57 -2.69
C ILE A 131 11.06 2.04 -3.11
N ARG A 132 9.94 2.68 -3.32
CA ARG A 132 9.86 4.12 -3.57
C ARG A 132 9.52 4.87 -2.30
N SER A 133 10.39 5.79 -1.90
CA SER A 133 10.09 6.79 -0.90
C SER A 133 9.48 8.02 -1.56
N GLU A 134 8.31 8.44 -1.12
CA GLU A 134 7.56 9.57 -1.66
C GLU A 134 7.47 10.69 -0.62
N GLU A 135 8.48 11.54 -0.62
CA GLU A 135 8.53 12.72 0.26
C GLU A 135 7.72 13.90 -0.29
N HIS A 136 7.49 13.94 -1.62
CA HIS A 136 6.89 15.08 -2.32
C HIS A 136 5.50 14.84 -2.90
N THR A 137 5.17 13.61 -3.23
CA THR A 137 3.92 13.28 -3.95
C THR A 137 2.71 13.19 -3.04
N SER A 138 2.88 12.83 -1.78
CA SER A 138 1.83 12.86 -0.77
C SER A 138 1.36 14.29 -0.46
N GLU A 139 2.27 15.26 -0.48
CA GLU A 139 1.95 16.69 -0.37
C GLU A 139 1.07 17.19 -1.52
N LEU A 140 1.38 16.81 -2.76
CA LEU A 140 0.57 17.17 -3.93
C LEU A 140 -0.82 16.55 -3.91
N GLN A 141 -0.96 15.35 -3.34
CA GLN A 141 -2.27 14.71 -3.18
C GLN A 141 -3.09 15.37 -2.07
N SER A 142 -2.50 15.71 -0.95
CA SER A 142 -3.18 16.43 0.14
C SER A 142 -3.66 17.81 -0.30
N GLN A 143 -2.87 18.54 -1.11
CA GLN A 143 -3.28 19.81 -1.70
C GLN A 143 -4.42 19.67 -2.71
N ARG A 144 -4.47 18.59 -3.48
CA ARG A 144 -5.58 18.32 -4.42
C ARG A 144 -6.87 17.96 -3.69
N LEU A 145 -6.78 17.17 -2.63
CA LEU A 145 -7.93 16.79 -1.82
C LEU A 145 -8.50 17.99 -1.04
N SER A 146 -7.65 18.91 -0.55
CA SER A 146 -8.09 20.10 0.15
C SER A 146 -8.75 21.13 -0.78
N ARG A 147 -8.60 21.01 -2.10
CA ARG A 147 -9.23 21.86 -3.12
C ARG A 147 -10.50 21.27 -3.72
N MET A 148 -10.89 20.05 -3.33
CA MET A 148 -12.20 19.54 -3.71
C MET A 148 -13.27 20.35 -2.94
N PRO A 149 -14.21 21.01 -3.65
CA PRO A 149 -15.33 21.61 -2.95
C PRO A 149 -16.08 20.52 -2.21
N SER A 150 -16.31 20.74 -0.92
CA SER A 150 -17.29 19.93 -0.19
C SER A 150 -18.61 20.12 -0.91
N SER A 151 -18.99 19.20 -1.75
CA SER A 151 -20.32 19.17 -2.30
C SER A 151 -21.29 18.94 -1.14
N ALA A 152 -22.04 19.99 -0.84
CA ALA A 152 -23.18 19.94 0.05
C ALA A 152 -24.19 18.88 -0.40
#